data_68601f47291cf00029722d2bcdb2feb5
#
_entry.id   68601f47291cf00029722d2bcdb2feb5
#
_cell.length_a   1.000
_cell.length_b   1.000
_cell.length_c   1.000
_cell.angle_alpha   90.00
_cell.angle_beta   90.00
_cell.angle_gamma   90.00
#
_symmetry.space_group_name_H-M   'P 1'
#
loop_
_entity.id
_entity.type
_entity.pdbx_description
1 polymer ?
#
loop_
_entity_poly.entity_id
_entity_poly.type
_entity_poly.pdbx_seq_one_letter_code
_entity_poly.pdbx_strand_id
1 'polypeptide(L)'
;MNNWILIQSLVVAVSAGTPLVLAGTGEVLTERSGVLNLGVEGMMLIGAVTGFWATSASSSPVVGLLVGAASAAAFSMIHAVLAISMRVNQIVTGVGLVILGTGMSSFIGDQGDPAVVRKLSGGIFEPVFPDSFHDWPGIGPLLFSHDPVVYVSWGFVALAEWYIFRTRRGMNLRA
;
A
#
# COMPACT_ATOMS: atom_id res chain seq x y z
N MET A 1 -9.49 -2.94 32.08
CA MET A 1 -9.56 -3.06 30.60
C MET A 1 -8.66 -4.24 30.25
N ASN A 2 -9.21 -5.27 29.60
CA ASN A 2 -8.45 -6.50 29.40
C ASN A 2 -7.29 -6.26 28.46
N ASN A 3 -6.07 -6.52 28.88
CA ASN A 3 -4.84 -6.38 28.09
C ASN A 3 -4.95 -7.08 26.72
N TRP A 4 -5.76 -8.14 26.65
CA TRP A 4 -6.09 -8.86 25.42
C TRP A 4 -6.77 -7.97 24.36
N ILE A 5 -7.75 -7.16 24.75
CA ILE A 5 -8.44 -6.25 23.81
C ILE A 5 -7.47 -5.21 23.25
N LEU A 6 -6.58 -4.68 24.08
CA LEU A 6 -5.54 -3.74 23.63
C LEU A 6 -4.59 -4.38 22.64
N ILE A 7 -4.10 -5.59 22.91
CA ILE A 7 -3.18 -6.30 22.03
C ILE A 7 -3.85 -6.55 20.66
N GLN A 8 -5.08 -7.06 20.65
CA GLN A 8 -5.83 -7.30 19.41
C GLN A 8 -6.07 -6.01 18.61
N SER A 9 -6.40 -4.91 19.30
CA SER A 9 -6.57 -3.62 18.64
C SER A 9 -5.27 -3.12 18.00
N LEU A 10 -4.12 -3.34 18.64
CA LEU A 10 -2.82 -2.99 18.10
C LEU A 10 -2.44 -3.86 16.89
N VAL A 11 -2.71 -5.17 16.94
CA VAL A 11 -2.49 -6.07 15.81
C VAL A 11 -3.29 -5.62 14.58
N VAL A 12 -4.59 -5.32 14.78
CA VAL A 12 -5.45 -4.80 13.70
C VAL A 12 -4.94 -3.45 13.19
N ALA A 13 -4.50 -2.56 14.07
CA ALA A 13 -3.97 -1.26 13.69
C ALA A 13 -2.70 -1.37 12.84
N VAL A 14 -1.79 -2.30 13.15
CA VAL A 14 -0.59 -2.56 12.35
C VAL A 14 -0.96 -3.04 10.95
N SER A 15 -1.85 -4.04 10.85
CA SER A 15 -2.29 -4.57 9.55
C SER A 15 -3.02 -3.51 8.73
N ALA A 16 -3.93 -2.75 9.34
CA ALA A 16 -4.66 -1.67 8.67
C ALA A 16 -3.76 -0.50 8.24
N GLY A 17 -2.68 -0.26 8.98
CA GLY A 17 -1.69 0.78 8.67
C GLY A 17 -0.70 0.42 7.56
N THR A 18 -0.57 -0.86 7.21
CA THR A 18 0.41 -1.34 6.22
C THR A 18 0.32 -0.66 4.85
N PRO A 19 -0.87 -0.48 4.23
CA PRO A 19 -0.97 0.26 2.97
C PRO A 19 -0.50 1.72 3.09
N LEU A 20 -0.76 2.36 4.23
CA LEU A 20 -0.33 3.74 4.48
C LEU A 20 1.19 3.83 4.65
N VAL A 21 1.81 2.85 5.29
CA VAL A 21 3.28 2.76 5.43
C VAL A 21 3.94 2.61 4.06
N LEU A 22 3.41 1.75 3.19
CA LEU A 22 3.93 1.57 1.83
C LEU A 22 3.76 2.83 1.00
N ALA A 23 2.58 3.43 1.01
CA ALA A 23 2.29 4.67 0.28
C ALA A 23 3.14 5.84 0.78
N GLY A 24 3.21 6.04 2.10
CA GLY A 24 4.02 7.09 2.72
C GLY A 24 5.52 6.91 2.46
N THR A 25 6.02 5.68 2.42
CA THR A 25 7.43 5.41 2.06
C THR A 25 7.70 5.83 0.61
N GLY A 26 6.79 5.54 -0.31
CA GLY A 26 6.87 6.01 -1.70
C GLY A 26 6.84 7.53 -1.79
N GLU A 27 5.94 8.18 -1.03
CA GLU A 27 5.82 9.63 -1.00
C GLU A 27 7.08 10.32 -0.48
N VAL A 28 7.69 9.80 0.59
CA VAL A 28 8.99 10.32 1.08
C VAL A 28 10.07 10.28 0.00
N LEU A 29 10.10 9.27 -0.86
CA LEU A 29 11.05 9.17 -1.96
C LEU A 29 10.75 10.21 -3.06
N THR A 30 9.48 10.43 -3.40
CA THR A 30 9.07 11.41 -4.42
C THR A 30 9.30 12.84 -3.94
N GLU A 31 8.90 13.17 -2.71
CA GLU A 31 9.14 14.49 -2.12
C GLU A 31 10.63 14.83 -2.03
N ARG A 32 11.46 13.87 -1.64
CA ARG A 32 12.92 14.03 -1.61
C ARG A 32 13.51 14.26 -3.00
N SER A 33 12.86 13.84 -4.06
CA SER A 33 13.26 14.14 -5.45
C SER A 33 12.70 15.46 -5.98
N GLY A 34 11.97 16.22 -5.14
CA GLY A 34 11.36 17.50 -5.50
C GLY A 34 10.01 17.40 -6.20
N VAL A 35 9.38 16.22 -6.16
CA VAL A 35 8.04 15.99 -6.74
C VAL A 35 7.05 15.74 -5.62
N LEU A 36 6.11 16.67 -5.42
CA LEU A 36 5.00 16.52 -4.49
C LEU A 36 3.88 15.72 -5.15
N ASN A 37 3.52 14.57 -4.58
CA ASN A 37 2.51 13.68 -5.14
C ASN A 37 1.26 13.58 -4.25
N LEU A 38 0.37 14.56 -4.32
CA LEU A 38 -0.92 14.50 -3.62
C LEU A 38 -1.92 13.52 -4.26
N GLY A 39 -1.54 12.83 -5.35
CA GLY A 39 -2.38 11.85 -6.03
C GLY A 39 -2.28 10.43 -5.50
N VAL A 40 -1.48 10.18 -4.46
CA VAL A 40 -1.21 8.84 -3.91
C VAL A 40 -2.48 8.10 -3.51
N GLU A 41 -3.47 8.77 -2.94
CA GLU A 41 -4.75 8.17 -2.58
C GLU A 41 -5.50 7.62 -3.81
N GLY A 42 -5.54 8.39 -4.90
CA GLY A 42 -6.12 7.92 -6.16
C GLY A 42 -5.39 6.71 -6.75
N MET A 43 -4.06 6.69 -6.64
CA MET A 43 -3.23 5.55 -7.05
C MET A 43 -3.50 4.30 -6.20
N MET A 44 -3.65 4.46 -4.89
CA MET A 44 -4.02 3.39 -3.98
C MET A 44 -5.39 2.79 -4.32
N LEU A 45 -6.38 3.62 -4.63
CA LEU A 45 -7.73 3.18 -5.00
C LEU A 45 -7.74 2.40 -6.31
N ILE A 46 -7.00 2.84 -7.32
CA ILE A 46 -6.84 2.10 -8.59
C ILE A 46 -6.13 0.77 -8.34
N GLY A 47 -5.04 0.78 -7.56
CA GLY A 47 -4.33 -0.45 -7.18
C GLY A 47 -5.23 -1.43 -6.43
N ALA A 48 -6.04 -0.94 -5.50
CA ALA A 48 -6.95 -1.76 -4.72
C ALA A 48 -8.03 -2.43 -5.60
N VAL A 49 -8.72 -1.67 -6.45
CA VAL A 49 -9.79 -2.21 -7.29
C VAL A 49 -9.27 -3.19 -8.34
N THR A 50 -8.15 -2.89 -8.98
CA THR A 50 -7.54 -3.79 -9.98
C THR A 50 -6.94 -5.03 -9.35
N GLY A 51 -6.32 -4.90 -8.18
CA GLY A 51 -5.80 -6.02 -7.39
C GLY A 51 -6.91 -6.95 -6.91
N PHE A 52 -8.03 -6.39 -6.45
CA PHE A 52 -9.23 -7.14 -6.11
C PHE A 52 -9.76 -7.97 -7.28
N TRP A 53 -9.92 -7.35 -8.45
CA TRP A 53 -10.39 -8.03 -9.66
C TRP A 53 -9.43 -9.12 -10.12
N ALA A 54 -8.12 -8.84 -10.11
CA ALA A 54 -7.11 -9.83 -10.49
C ALA A 54 -7.07 -11.01 -9.52
N THR A 55 -7.22 -10.78 -8.21
CA THR A 55 -7.34 -11.85 -7.20
C THR A 55 -8.58 -12.69 -7.44
N SER A 56 -9.72 -12.04 -7.70
CA SER A 56 -10.98 -12.71 -7.99
C SER A 56 -10.90 -13.60 -9.23
N ALA A 57 -10.32 -13.10 -10.31
CA ALA A 57 -10.20 -13.83 -11.58
C ALA A 57 -9.19 -14.97 -11.53
N SER A 58 -8.04 -14.76 -10.84
CA SER A 58 -6.95 -15.75 -10.79
C SER A 58 -7.03 -16.70 -9.59
N SER A 59 -7.86 -16.39 -8.60
CA SER A 59 -7.88 -17.05 -7.27
C SER A 59 -6.50 -17.04 -6.59
N SER A 60 -5.63 -16.09 -6.95
CA SER A 60 -4.27 -15.95 -6.43
C SER A 60 -4.06 -14.56 -5.85
N PRO A 61 -3.84 -14.43 -4.53
CA PRO A 61 -3.55 -13.15 -3.88
C PRO A 61 -2.27 -12.49 -4.39
N VAL A 62 -1.28 -13.29 -4.75
CA VAL A 62 0.01 -12.80 -5.28
C VAL A 62 -0.19 -12.12 -6.64
N VAL A 63 -1.01 -12.71 -7.52
CA VAL A 63 -1.36 -12.10 -8.81
C VAL A 63 -2.10 -10.80 -8.57
N GLY A 64 -3.05 -10.76 -7.63
CA GLY A 64 -3.75 -9.54 -7.26
C GLY A 64 -2.81 -8.44 -6.78
N LEU A 65 -1.87 -8.78 -5.90
CA LEU A 65 -0.87 -7.82 -5.40
C LEU A 65 0.00 -7.25 -6.54
N LEU A 66 0.48 -8.10 -7.44
CA LEU A 66 1.32 -7.68 -8.56
C LEU A 66 0.55 -6.82 -9.57
N VAL A 67 -0.68 -7.20 -9.92
CA VAL A 67 -1.53 -6.42 -10.84
C VAL A 67 -1.93 -5.10 -10.20
N GLY A 68 -2.29 -5.09 -8.93
CA GLY A 68 -2.59 -3.87 -8.18
C GLY A 68 -1.41 -2.91 -8.13
N ALA A 69 -0.21 -3.41 -7.82
CA ALA A 69 1.00 -2.61 -7.83
C ALA A 69 1.35 -2.07 -9.23
N ALA A 70 1.22 -2.89 -10.26
CA ALA A 70 1.50 -2.48 -11.64
C ALA A 70 0.51 -1.41 -12.14
N SER A 71 -0.78 -1.54 -11.83
CA SER A 71 -1.79 -0.55 -12.23
C SER A 71 -1.66 0.76 -11.45
N ALA A 72 -1.36 0.72 -10.15
CA ALA A 72 -1.04 1.92 -9.39
C ALA A 72 0.20 2.63 -9.95
N ALA A 73 1.26 1.88 -10.28
CA ALA A 73 2.45 2.41 -10.93
C ALA A 73 2.15 3.01 -12.31
N ALA A 74 1.37 2.34 -13.13
CA ALA A 74 0.94 2.88 -14.43
C ALA A 74 0.12 4.18 -14.26
N PHE A 75 -0.78 4.22 -13.28
CA PHE A 75 -1.56 5.41 -12.98
C PHE A 75 -0.69 6.57 -12.48
N SER A 76 0.36 6.27 -11.70
CA SER A 76 1.32 7.27 -11.23
C SER A 76 2.14 7.90 -12.38
N MET A 77 2.32 7.22 -13.52
CA MET A 77 2.98 7.78 -14.68
C MET A 77 2.23 8.99 -15.24
N ILE A 78 0.91 9.05 -15.09
CA ILE A 78 0.12 10.22 -15.49
C ILE A 78 0.59 11.44 -14.69
N HIS A 79 0.73 11.31 -13.37
CA HIS A 79 1.27 12.37 -12.52
C HIS A 79 2.69 12.76 -12.91
N ALA A 80 3.55 11.79 -13.15
CA ALA A 80 4.93 12.02 -13.53
C ALA A 80 5.04 12.80 -14.86
N VAL A 81 4.25 12.45 -15.87
CA VAL A 81 4.22 13.16 -17.15
C VAL A 81 3.72 14.59 -16.96
N LEU A 82 2.62 14.79 -16.24
CA LEU A 82 2.04 16.11 -16.02
C LEU A 82 2.96 17.01 -15.16
N ALA A 83 3.47 16.48 -14.05
CA ALA A 83 4.26 17.25 -13.09
C ALA A 83 5.71 17.48 -13.56
N ILE A 84 6.35 16.46 -14.16
CA ILE A 84 7.77 16.51 -14.51
C ILE A 84 7.95 16.98 -15.95
N SER A 85 7.28 16.33 -16.92
CA SER A 85 7.49 16.60 -18.34
C SER A 85 6.77 17.87 -18.80
N MET A 86 5.52 18.05 -18.41
CA MET A 86 4.70 19.21 -18.76
C MET A 86 4.83 20.37 -17.78
N ARG A 87 5.47 20.15 -16.62
CA ARG A 87 5.68 21.17 -15.56
C ARG A 87 4.37 21.82 -15.11
N VAL A 88 3.28 21.07 -15.10
CA VAL A 88 1.99 21.51 -14.58
C VAL A 88 2.08 21.56 -13.04
N ASN A 89 1.26 22.39 -12.42
CA ASN A 89 1.21 22.49 -10.96
C ASN A 89 0.94 21.13 -10.32
N GLN A 90 1.87 20.65 -9.49
CA GLN A 90 1.88 19.33 -8.88
C GLN A 90 0.68 19.10 -7.96
N ILE A 91 0.23 20.14 -7.25
CA ILE A 91 -0.93 20.07 -6.35
C ILE A 91 -2.20 19.83 -7.18
N VAL A 92 -2.38 20.59 -8.26
CA VAL A 92 -3.56 20.47 -9.12
C VAL A 92 -3.61 19.11 -9.81
N THR A 93 -2.49 18.62 -10.32
CA THR A 93 -2.41 17.29 -10.94
C THR A 93 -2.65 16.17 -9.93
N GLY A 94 -2.11 16.30 -8.70
CA GLY A 94 -2.33 15.34 -7.63
C GLY A 94 -3.80 15.24 -7.23
N VAL A 95 -4.44 16.37 -6.93
CA VAL A 95 -5.88 16.40 -6.59
C VAL A 95 -6.74 15.89 -7.74
N GLY A 96 -6.42 16.25 -8.99
CA GLY A 96 -7.10 15.71 -10.16
C GLY A 96 -7.03 14.19 -10.25
N LEU A 97 -5.87 13.60 -9.91
CA LEU A 97 -5.70 12.14 -9.87
C LEU A 97 -6.46 11.48 -8.71
N VAL A 98 -6.62 12.13 -7.57
CA VAL A 98 -7.49 11.62 -6.49
C VAL A 98 -8.94 11.53 -6.99
N ILE A 99 -9.45 12.61 -7.59
CA ILE A 99 -10.82 12.64 -8.11
C ILE A 99 -11.02 11.58 -9.21
N LEU A 100 -10.08 11.49 -10.15
CA LEU A 100 -10.12 10.49 -11.23
C LEU A 100 -10.04 9.06 -10.67
N GLY A 101 -9.10 8.79 -9.75
CA GLY A 101 -8.91 7.48 -9.13
C GLY A 101 -10.13 7.05 -8.32
N THR A 102 -10.73 7.96 -7.56
CA THR A 102 -11.97 7.70 -6.81
C THR A 102 -13.12 7.37 -7.75
N GLY A 103 -13.33 8.17 -8.80
CA GLY A 103 -14.40 7.92 -9.77
C GLY A 103 -14.23 6.61 -10.53
N MET A 104 -13.02 6.32 -11.02
CA MET A 104 -12.72 5.06 -11.72
C MET A 104 -12.83 3.86 -10.79
N SER A 105 -12.31 3.95 -9.55
CA SER A 105 -12.39 2.86 -8.58
C SER A 105 -13.84 2.55 -8.21
N SER A 106 -14.68 3.56 -7.99
CA SER A 106 -16.09 3.38 -7.73
C SER A 106 -16.82 2.76 -8.92
N PHE A 107 -16.57 3.24 -10.13
CA PHE A 107 -17.20 2.72 -11.35
C PHE A 107 -16.84 1.26 -11.60
N ILE A 108 -15.56 0.89 -11.46
CA ILE A 108 -15.09 -0.49 -11.63
C ILE A 108 -15.58 -1.37 -10.48
N GLY A 109 -15.56 -0.86 -9.24
CA GLY A 109 -15.96 -1.59 -8.05
C GLY A 109 -17.46 -1.93 -8.01
N ASP A 110 -18.30 -1.04 -8.50
CA ASP A 110 -19.76 -1.25 -8.56
C ASP A 110 -20.18 -2.40 -9.50
N GLN A 111 -19.31 -2.79 -10.42
CA GLN A 111 -19.53 -3.94 -11.29
C GLN A 111 -19.14 -5.29 -10.63
N GLY A 112 -18.64 -5.25 -9.38
CA GLY A 112 -18.18 -6.42 -8.64
C GLY A 112 -19.34 -7.29 -8.13
N ASP A 113 -19.18 -8.62 -8.24
CA ASP A 113 -20.12 -9.56 -7.62
C ASP A 113 -19.99 -9.47 -6.09
N PRO A 114 -21.08 -9.15 -5.34
CA PRO A 114 -21.07 -9.09 -3.89
C PRO A 114 -20.62 -10.40 -3.21
N ALA A 115 -20.80 -11.56 -3.85
CA ALA A 115 -20.36 -12.85 -3.33
C ALA A 115 -18.83 -12.96 -3.32
N VAL A 116 -18.17 -12.39 -4.34
CA VAL A 116 -16.70 -12.34 -4.43
C VAL A 116 -16.12 -11.39 -3.39
N VAL A 117 -16.75 -10.22 -3.21
CA VAL A 117 -16.36 -9.26 -2.15
C VAL A 117 -16.37 -9.94 -0.79
N ARG A 118 -17.45 -10.67 -0.48
CA ARG A 118 -17.58 -11.38 0.79
C ARG A 118 -16.54 -12.48 0.97
N LYS A 119 -16.19 -13.19 -0.10
CA LYS A 119 -15.19 -14.27 -0.06
C LYS A 119 -13.79 -13.73 0.20
N LEU A 120 -13.43 -12.55 -0.34
CA LEU A 120 -12.11 -11.95 -0.20
C LEU A 120 -11.94 -11.11 1.07
N SER A 121 -13.03 -10.70 1.74
CA SER A 121 -12.95 -9.91 2.98
C SER A 121 -12.54 -10.71 4.22
N GLY A 122 -12.39 -12.01 4.14
CA GLY A 122 -11.99 -12.89 5.25
C GLY A 122 -10.48 -12.99 5.52
N GLY A 123 -9.67 -12.17 4.83
CA GLY A 123 -8.21 -12.31 4.87
C GLY A 123 -7.71 -13.19 3.72
N ILE A 124 -6.72 -12.68 2.99
CA ILE A 124 -6.26 -13.32 1.74
C ILE A 124 -4.94 -14.05 1.95
N PHE A 125 -4.17 -13.61 2.93
CA PHE A 125 -2.89 -14.22 3.30
C PHE A 125 -2.98 -14.80 4.71
N GLU A 126 -2.40 -15.98 4.89
CA GLU A 126 -2.23 -16.58 6.21
C GLU A 126 -1.02 -15.96 6.93
N PRO A 127 -1.00 -15.96 8.26
CA PRO A 127 0.16 -15.54 9.03
C PRO A 127 1.41 -16.33 8.64
N VAL A 128 2.57 -15.65 8.60
CA VAL A 128 3.85 -16.26 8.19
C VAL A 128 4.38 -17.22 9.25
N PHE A 129 4.13 -16.91 10.53
CA PHE A 129 4.71 -17.67 11.63
C PHE A 129 3.70 -18.65 12.24
N PRO A 130 4.16 -19.84 12.67
CA PRO A 130 3.32 -20.82 13.37
C PRO A 130 2.75 -20.28 14.67
N ASP A 131 1.59 -20.82 15.11
CA ASP A 131 0.86 -20.40 16.31
C ASP A 131 1.71 -20.42 17.59
N SER A 132 2.73 -21.28 17.67
CA SER A 132 3.65 -21.36 18.80
C SER A 132 4.42 -20.06 19.10
N PHE A 133 4.57 -19.16 18.12
CA PHE A 133 5.18 -17.84 18.34
C PHE A 133 4.17 -16.78 18.81
N HIS A 134 2.88 -17.03 18.63
CA HIS A 134 1.81 -16.14 19.07
C HIS A 134 1.62 -16.18 20.60
N ASP A 135 2.03 -17.27 21.26
CA ASP A 135 1.85 -17.48 22.70
C ASP A 135 2.84 -16.68 23.57
N TRP A 136 3.79 -15.97 22.99
CA TRP A 136 4.70 -15.12 23.76
C TRP A 136 3.95 -13.92 24.34
N PRO A 137 3.91 -13.77 25.70
CA PRO A 137 3.05 -12.78 26.34
C PRO A 137 3.42 -11.35 25.94
N GLY A 138 2.46 -10.65 25.35
CA GLY A 138 2.53 -9.24 24.95
C GLY A 138 3.16 -8.95 23.60
N ILE A 139 4.29 -9.56 23.26
CA ILE A 139 5.07 -9.25 22.06
C ILE A 139 4.75 -10.24 20.92
N GLY A 140 4.40 -11.48 21.24
CA GLY A 140 4.11 -12.53 20.27
C GLY A 140 3.07 -12.10 19.23
N PRO A 141 1.84 -11.76 19.63
CA PRO A 141 0.81 -11.34 18.70
C PRO A 141 1.17 -10.09 17.90
N LEU A 142 1.87 -9.13 18.51
CA LEU A 142 2.25 -7.87 17.85
C LEU A 142 3.30 -8.02 16.75
N LEU A 143 4.17 -9.03 16.85
CA LEU A 143 5.26 -9.21 15.88
C LEU A 143 5.03 -10.38 14.93
N PHE A 144 4.33 -11.42 15.36
CA PHE A 144 4.25 -12.68 14.62
C PHE A 144 2.86 -13.04 14.07
N SER A 145 1.79 -12.31 14.46
CA SER A 145 0.42 -12.57 13.98
C SER A 145 0.06 -11.87 12.66
N HIS A 146 1.06 -11.42 11.90
CA HIS A 146 0.82 -10.64 10.69
C HIS A 146 0.98 -11.47 9.42
N ASP A 147 0.33 -11.02 8.38
CA ASP A 147 0.46 -11.55 7.04
C ASP A 147 1.80 -11.13 6.37
N PRO A 148 2.22 -11.80 5.28
CA PRO A 148 3.49 -11.50 4.60
C PRO A 148 3.64 -10.05 4.15
N VAL A 149 2.53 -9.36 3.83
CA VAL A 149 2.55 -7.98 3.30
C VAL A 149 3.04 -6.98 4.34
N VAL A 150 2.72 -7.23 5.63
CA VAL A 150 3.22 -6.41 6.75
C VAL A 150 4.75 -6.47 6.83
N TYR A 151 5.33 -7.66 6.77
CA TYR A 151 6.81 -7.82 6.84
C TYR A 151 7.49 -7.23 5.60
N VAL A 152 6.89 -7.39 4.42
CA VAL A 152 7.36 -6.75 3.19
C VAL A 152 7.34 -5.23 3.34
N SER A 153 6.32 -4.65 3.97
CA SER A 153 6.26 -3.19 4.20
C SER A 153 7.39 -2.70 5.10
N TRP A 154 7.71 -3.43 6.18
CA TRP A 154 8.83 -3.10 7.06
C TRP A 154 10.18 -3.21 6.33
N GLY A 155 10.33 -4.24 5.50
CA GLY A 155 11.51 -4.38 4.62
C GLY A 155 11.64 -3.22 3.64
N PHE A 156 10.51 -2.73 3.11
CA PHE A 156 10.47 -1.60 2.18
C PHE A 156 10.91 -0.28 2.86
N VAL A 157 10.47 -0.04 4.10
CA VAL A 157 10.90 1.11 4.91
C VAL A 157 12.42 1.05 5.15
N ALA A 158 12.93 -0.11 5.57
CA ALA A 158 14.37 -0.29 5.80
C ALA A 158 15.20 -0.10 4.52
N LEU A 159 14.72 -0.59 3.38
CA LEU A 159 15.35 -0.38 2.07
C LEU A 159 15.32 1.08 1.65
N ALA A 160 14.20 1.79 1.86
CA ALA A 160 14.10 3.21 1.55
C ALA A 160 15.05 4.04 2.42
N GLU A 161 15.11 3.74 3.71
CA GLU A 161 16.07 4.37 4.64
C GLU A 161 17.51 4.13 4.18
N TRP A 162 17.86 2.87 3.92
CA TRP A 162 19.19 2.53 3.42
C TRP A 162 19.51 3.25 2.10
N TYR A 163 18.56 3.27 1.15
CA TYR A 163 18.73 3.95 -0.13
C TYR A 163 18.99 5.45 0.05
N ILE A 164 18.17 6.12 0.85
CA ILE A 164 18.27 7.58 1.08
C ILE A 164 19.58 7.94 1.82
N PHE A 165 19.95 7.18 2.85
CA PHE A 165 21.03 7.57 3.76
C PHE A 165 22.38 6.94 3.47
N ARG A 166 22.42 5.82 2.72
CA ARG A 166 23.65 5.03 2.50
C ARG A 166 24.09 4.97 1.04
N THR A 167 23.30 5.43 0.07
CA THR A 167 23.69 5.38 -1.35
C THR A 167 24.10 6.76 -1.87
N ARG A 168 24.98 6.79 -2.89
CA ARG A 168 25.37 8.01 -3.59
C ARG A 168 24.18 8.70 -4.26
N ARG A 169 23.23 7.91 -4.80
CA ARG A 169 21.98 8.43 -5.39
C ARG A 169 21.08 9.07 -4.35
N GLY A 170 20.96 8.46 -3.18
CA GLY A 170 20.20 9.03 -2.06
C GLY A 170 20.82 10.33 -1.54
N MET A 171 22.15 10.48 -1.57
CA MET A 171 22.80 11.75 -1.23
C MET A 171 22.44 12.86 -2.22
N ASN A 172 22.38 12.55 -3.52
CA ASN A 172 21.98 13.53 -4.53
C ASN A 172 20.51 13.95 -4.41
N LEU A 173 19.64 13.10 -3.87
CA LEU A 173 18.23 13.45 -3.60
C LEU A 173 18.09 14.38 -2.37
N ARG A 174 19.11 14.51 -1.54
CA ARG A 174 19.11 15.36 -0.34
C ARG A 174 19.80 16.71 -0.56
N ALA A 175 20.54 16.86 -1.67
CA ALA A 175 21.24 18.09 -2.04
C ALA A 175 20.33 19.04 -2.81
#